data_998341ddc3bb99b7b25ecee1bfaa533d
#
_entry.id   998341ddc3bb99b7b25ecee1bfaa533d
#
_cell.length_a   1.000
_cell.length_b   1.000
_cell.length_c   1.000
_cell.angle_alpha   90.00
_cell.angle_beta   90.00
_cell.angle_gamma   90.00
#
_symmetry.space_group_name_H-M   'P 1'
#
loop_
_entity.id
_entity.type
_entity.pdbx_description
1 polymer ?
#
loop_
_entity_poly.entity_id
_entity_poly.type
_entity_poly.pdbx_seq_one_letter_code
_entity_poly.pdbx_strand_id
1 'polypeptide(L)'
;MDECISPNLVFATTQMTDYTRNRYRLDTTSATTATAGQIITVNFPEASLLDMKSFRFFFRVVCSQQNTGASSDYVYARCPDDASTFVQKLEVYLNGVQVSSGQNEYNSMARLIKIGKCSNDRNGSYNQLTSNSFITADSKAQVANLCISEWNGFLNDLSTRFLPTSLMGQIQVRITLANNAVLVPATVVAGNAGIPTSLTAGQITNAATMSYTVDQIRFSIDAISVCPAYNEMLSQQLSREGLLKLNYKEYYTFLAANILSNRFALASTSIDGIWGSLRPADYSAVGKPATAVPAFNSGGYVCNYLAFQCFDPDTDVSTPVSNLTTQFSINNVLMPQYLQPLEDAMADVAFKWDKVGQMAEGIIPTTRANYKTGYFQVPLVLNHPSGMGLSVRSGYNSRGVNSTMIWNLYNPPGSFPASYNNIVVVGTTAQLKIGIGRSLAIDF
;
A
#
# COMPACT_ATOMS: atom_id res chain seq x y z
N MET A 1 -15.91 -23.18 13.79
CA MET A 1 -16.84 -22.28 13.07
C MET A 1 -16.17 -20.93 13.06
N ASP A 2 -15.89 -20.43 11.88
CA ASP A 2 -15.20 -19.15 11.75
C ASP A 2 -16.07 -18.04 12.34
N GLU A 3 -15.64 -17.44 13.42
CA GLU A 3 -16.31 -16.31 14.10
C GLU A 3 -16.40 -15.04 13.23
N CYS A 4 -16.02 -15.13 11.97
CA CYS A 4 -15.66 -13.99 11.14
C CYS A 4 -16.81 -13.29 10.49
N ILE A 5 -17.88 -14.01 10.22
CA ILE A 5 -19.08 -13.45 9.60
C ILE A 5 -20.27 -14.07 10.32
N SER A 6 -21.18 -13.22 10.82
CA SER A 6 -22.46 -13.72 11.30
C SER A 6 -23.09 -14.57 10.21
N PRO A 7 -23.52 -15.81 10.50
CA PRO A 7 -24.21 -16.65 9.54
C PRO A 7 -25.40 -15.95 8.86
N ASN A 8 -26.02 -15.05 9.60
CA ASN A 8 -27.15 -14.25 9.11
C ASN A 8 -26.70 -13.20 8.07
N LEU A 9 -25.48 -12.65 8.21
CA LEU A 9 -24.94 -11.71 7.20
C LEU A 9 -24.58 -12.44 5.91
N VAL A 10 -24.03 -13.65 6.00
CA VAL A 10 -23.78 -14.51 4.84
C VAL A 10 -25.08 -14.86 4.15
N PHE A 11 -26.09 -15.23 4.92
CA PHE A 11 -27.43 -15.50 4.40
C PHE A 11 -28.03 -14.28 3.72
N ALA A 12 -27.98 -13.10 4.36
CA ALA A 12 -28.44 -11.85 3.80
C ALA A 12 -27.73 -11.49 2.49
N THR A 13 -26.41 -11.71 2.43
CA THR A 13 -25.61 -11.48 1.22
C THR A 13 -25.97 -12.45 0.11
N THR A 14 -26.27 -13.71 0.43
CA THR A 14 -26.67 -14.73 -0.53
C THR A 14 -28.06 -14.41 -1.11
N GLN A 15 -29.00 -13.95 -0.28
CA GLN A 15 -30.34 -13.54 -0.71
C GLN A 15 -30.34 -12.22 -1.49
N MET A 16 -29.25 -11.48 -1.46
CA MET A 16 -29.15 -10.17 -2.13
C MET A 16 -29.44 -10.23 -3.62
N THR A 17 -29.07 -11.32 -4.30
CA THR A 17 -29.29 -11.49 -5.74
C THR A 17 -30.78 -11.45 -6.10
N ASP A 18 -31.64 -11.99 -5.26
CA ASP A 18 -33.09 -12.02 -5.48
C ASP A 18 -33.74 -10.65 -5.22
N TYR A 19 -33.09 -9.80 -4.46
CA TYR A 19 -33.58 -8.49 -4.07
C TYR A 19 -32.93 -7.32 -4.82
N THR A 20 -31.89 -7.60 -5.64
CA THR A 20 -31.20 -6.56 -6.42
C THR A 20 -32.08 -6.04 -7.52
N ARG A 21 -32.28 -4.71 -7.57
CA ARG A 21 -33.01 -4.04 -8.63
C ARG A 21 -32.09 -3.45 -9.68
N ASN A 22 -31.10 -2.71 -9.26
CA ASN A 22 -30.17 -2.04 -10.16
C ASN A 22 -28.76 -1.98 -9.55
N ARG A 23 -27.78 -2.16 -10.41
CA ARG A 23 -26.40 -1.79 -10.12
C ARG A 23 -26.07 -0.53 -10.92
N TYR A 24 -25.57 0.49 -10.28
CA TYR A 24 -25.20 1.76 -10.91
C TYR A 24 -23.90 2.28 -10.34
N ARG A 25 -23.26 3.11 -11.11
CA ARG A 25 -21.99 3.71 -10.73
C ARG A 25 -22.24 5.12 -10.19
N LEU A 26 -21.71 5.39 -9.02
CA LEU A 26 -21.64 6.72 -8.45
C LEU A 26 -20.31 7.34 -8.85
N ASP A 27 -20.36 8.42 -9.61
CA ASP A 27 -19.20 9.21 -9.97
C ASP A 27 -19.25 10.56 -9.27
N THR A 28 -18.13 10.96 -8.66
CA THR A 28 -17.95 12.29 -8.07
C THR A 28 -16.71 12.92 -8.68
N THR A 29 -16.85 14.14 -9.17
CA THR A 29 -15.74 14.90 -9.75
C THR A 29 -15.34 16.04 -8.82
N SER A 30 -14.06 16.36 -8.79
CA SER A 30 -13.54 17.58 -8.17
C SER A 30 -12.89 18.44 -9.24
N ALA A 31 -13.30 19.69 -9.33
CA ALA A 31 -12.67 20.68 -10.21
C ALA A 31 -11.39 21.28 -9.62
N THR A 32 -11.05 20.92 -8.39
CA THR A 32 -9.92 21.49 -7.66
C THR A 32 -8.61 20.87 -8.16
N THR A 33 -7.65 21.69 -8.51
CA THR A 33 -6.27 21.26 -8.72
C THR A 33 -5.61 21.09 -7.36
N ALA A 34 -4.95 19.94 -7.13
CA ALA A 34 -4.24 19.65 -5.90
C ALA A 34 -2.73 19.53 -6.17
N THR A 35 -1.93 19.98 -5.21
CA THR A 35 -0.47 19.88 -5.24
C THR A 35 0.03 18.87 -4.19
N ALA A 36 1.31 18.54 -4.22
CA ALA A 36 1.95 17.68 -3.25
C ALA A 36 1.60 18.07 -1.80
N GLY A 37 1.29 17.10 -0.97
CA GLY A 37 0.91 17.28 0.43
C GLY A 37 -0.53 17.72 0.69
N GLN A 38 -1.30 18.06 -0.32
CA GLN A 38 -2.70 18.45 -0.15
C GLN A 38 -3.62 17.25 0.05
N ILE A 39 -4.75 17.51 0.73
CA ILE A 39 -5.78 16.52 1.04
C ILE A 39 -6.94 16.68 0.05
N ILE A 40 -7.28 15.57 -0.59
CA ILE A 40 -8.45 15.44 -1.44
C ILE A 40 -9.51 14.67 -0.65
N THR A 41 -10.69 15.24 -0.50
CA THR A 41 -11.78 14.61 0.24
C THR A 41 -12.92 14.27 -0.71
N VAL A 42 -13.44 13.05 -0.60
CA VAL A 42 -14.64 12.61 -1.30
C VAL A 42 -15.65 12.07 -0.31
N ASN A 43 -16.91 12.47 -0.49
CA ASN A 43 -18.04 11.97 0.27
C ASN A 43 -18.95 11.19 -0.66
N PHE A 44 -19.28 9.96 -0.29
CA PHE A 44 -20.28 9.18 -1.00
C PHE A 44 -21.60 9.27 -0.26
N PRO A 45 -22.70 9.56 -0.97
CA PRO A 45 -24.03 9.61 -0.36
C PRO A 45 -24.44 8.23 0.16
N GLU A 46 -25.39 8.26 1.08
CA GLU A 46 -26.01 7.02 1.53
C GLU A 46 -26.68 6.30 0.34
N ALA A 47 -26.43 5.03 0.24
CA ALA A 47 -27.02 4.15 -0.77
C ALA A 47 -27.48 2.86 -0.09
N SER A 48 -28.25 2.02 -0.81
CA SER A 48 -28.67 0.74 -0.23
C SER A 48 -27.45 -0.14 0.11
N LEU A 49 -26.61 -0.38 -0.88
CA LEU A 49 -25.37 -1.14 -0.73
C LEU A 49 -24.27 -0.49 -1.58
N LEU A 50 -23.06 -0.41 -1.06
CA LEU A 50 -21.87 -0.01 -1.82
C LEU A 50 -20.94 -1.19 -2.01
N ASP A 51 -20.47 -1.39 -3.24
CA ASP A 51 -19.40 -2.36 -3.54
C ASP A 51 -18.03 -1.71 -3.24
N MET A 52 -17.51 -1.95 -2.05
CA MET A 52 -16.28 -1.30 -1.59
C MET A 52 -15.07 -1.63 -2.49
N LYS A 53 -15.01 -2.85 -3.04
CA LYS A 53 -13.92 -3.26 -3.94
C LYS A 53 -13.96 -2.58 -5.31
N SER A 54 -15.02 -1.86 -5.62
CA SER A 54 -15.16 -1.10 -6.86
C SER A 54 -14.67 0.35 -6.77
N PHE A 55 -14.19 0.78 -5.60
CA PHE A 55 -13.70 2.14 -5.41
C PHE A 55 -12.50 2.44 -6.30
N ARG A 56 -12.60 3.53 -7.09
CA ARG A 56 -11.57 3.96 -8.05
C ARG A 56 -11.31 5.45 -7.91
N PHE A 57 -10.05 5.81 -7.99
CA PHE A 57 -9.58 7.18 -8.03
C PHE A 57 -8.87 7.45 -9.36
N PHE A 58 -9.49 8.28 -10.20
CA PHE A 58 -8.94 8.72 -11.47
C PHE A 58 -8.41 10.15 -11.32
N PHE A 59 -7.23 10.40 -11.86
CA PHE A 59 -6.63 11.72 -11.83
C PHE A 59 -5.61 11.88 -12.94
N ARG A 60 -5.35 13.14 -13.33
CA ARG A 60 -4.26 13.47 -14.23
C ARG A 60 -3.15 14.11 -13.42
N VAL A 61 -1.92 13.63 -13.61
CA VAL A 61 -0.71 14.21 -13.04
C VAL A 61 -0.04 15.05 -14.10
N VAL A 62 0.28 16.29 -13.76
CA VAL A 62 1.06 17.21 -14.59
C VAL A 62 2.36 17.50 -13.85
N CYS A 63 3.46 16.98 -14.36
CA CYS A 63 4.79 17.24 -13.80
C CYS A 63 5.31 18.60 -14.29
N SER A 64 5.99 19.31 -13.41
CA SER A 64 6.53 20.66 -13.66
C SER A 64 7.89 20.83 -12.98
N GLN A 65 8.79 21.58 -13.61
CA GLN A 65 10.09 21.92 -13.07
C GLN A 65 10.69 23.11 -13.78
N GLN A 66 11.75 23.69 -13.21
CA GLN A 66 12.57 24.72 -13.82
C GLN A 66 13.94 24.14 -14.17
N ASN A 67 14.36 24.27 -15.42
CA ASN A 67 15.68 23.88 -15.85
C ASN A 67 16.54 25.13 -16.05
N THR A 68 17.66 25.20 -15.35
CA THR A 68 18.63 26.30 -15.40
C THR A 68 20.01 25.77 -15.79
N GLY A 69 20.85 26.64 -16.33
CA GLY A 69 22.21 26.27 -16.75
C GLY A 69 22.29 25.74 -18.20
N ALA A 70 23.27 24.91 -18.45
CA ALA A 70 23.47 24.28 -19.75
C ALA A 70 22.39 23.22 -20.03
N SER A 71 22.06 23.00 -21.29
CA SER A 71 21.07 21.99 -21.69
C SER A 71 21.45 20.55 -21.26
N SER A 72 22.75 20.27 -21.08
CA SER A 72 23.25 19.02 -20.50
C SER A 72 22.82 18.79 -19.07
N ASP A 73 22.47 19.86 -18.34
CA ASP A 73 22.06 19.81 -16.94
C ASP A 73 20.52 19.70 -16.78
N TYR A 74 19.78 19.70 -17.87
CA TYR A 74 18.33 19.63 -17.84
C TYR A 74 17.87 18.25 -17.37
N VAL A 75 16.86 18.27 -16.48
CA VAL A 75 16.20 17.10 -15.94
C VAL A 75 14.70 17.23 -16.19
N TYR A 76 14.07 16.13 -16.49
CA TYR A 76 12.63 16.05 -16.76
C TYR A 76 11.96 15.20 -15.71
N ALA A 77 10.93 15.75 -15.08
CA ALA A 77 10.16 15.04 -14.08
C ALA A 77 9.29 13.96 -14.73
N ARG A 78 9.33 12.75 -14.18
CA ARG A 78 8.52 11.59 -14.61
C ARG A 78 7.73 11.02 -13.45
N CYS A 79 6.58 10.44 -13.79
CA CYS A 79 5.79 9.68 -12.82
C CYS A 79 6.50 8.39 -12.44
N PRO A 80 6.34 7.91 -11.20
CA PRO A 80 6.81 6.59 -10.78
C PRO A 80 6.07 5.46 -11.50
N ASP A 81 6.56 4.24 -11.35
CA ASP A 81 6.01 3.03 -11.96
C ASP A 81 4.59 2.67 -11.49
N ASP A 82 4.18 3.15 -10.34
CA ASP A 82 2.88 2.84 -9.74
C ASP A 82 2.13 4.09 -9.30
N ALA A 83 0.88 4.20 -9.68
CA ALA A 83 0.02 5.33 -9.33
C ALA A 83 -0.24 5.44 -7.82
N SER A 84 -0.22 4.32 -7.07
CA SER A 84 -0.41 4.34 -5.61
C SER A 84 0.71 5.10 -4.88
N THR A 85 1.85 5.33 -5.54
CA THR A 85 2.97 6.13 -5.02
C THR A 85 2.56 7.57 -4.70
N PHE A 86 1.57 8.12 -5.40
CA PHE A 86 1.07 9.46 -5.15
C PHE A 86 0.20 9.59 -3.89
N VAL A 87 -0.14 8.48 -3.23
CA VAL A 87 -0.96 8.48 -2.02
C VAL A 87 -0.08 8.34 -0.78
N GLN A 88 0.13 9.43 -0.04
CA GLN A 88 0.91 9.41 1.21
C GLN A 88 0.09 8.85 2.36
N LYS A 89 -1.18 9.24 2.46
CA LYS A 89 -2.06 8.83 3.54
C LYS A 89 -3.47 8.57 3.01
N LEU A 90 -4.07 7.51 3.50
CA LEU A 90 -5.45 7.16 3.24
C LEU A 90 -6.22 7.10 4.55
N GLU A 91 -7.30 7.86 4.65
CA GLU A 91 -8.19 7.87 5.81
C GLU A 91 -9.62 7.59 5.34
N VAL A 92 -10.31 6.74 6.05
CA VAL A 92 -11.71 6.41 5.78
C VAL A 92 -12.54 6.68 7.03
N TYR A 93 -13.64 7.38 6.86
CA TYR A 93 -14.58 7.70 7.91
C TYR A 93 -15.96 7.16 7.54
N LEU A 94 -16.63 6.57 8.50
CA LEU A 94 -18.03 6.15 8.42
C LEU A 94 -18.82 6.95 9.44
N ASN A 95 -19.79 7.70 8.97
CA ASN A 95 -20.62 8.56 9.85
C ASN A 95 -19.78 9.38 10.87
N GLY A 96 -18.65 9.93 10.42
CA GLY A 96 -17.72 10.69 11.24
C GLY A 96 -16.74 9.86 12.11
N VAL A 97 -16.93 8.55 12.22
CA VAL A 97 -16.02 7.65 12.93
C VAL A 97 -14.89 7.22 11.99
N GLN A 98 -13.65 7.46 12.37
CA GLN A 98 -12.48 7.06 11.59
C GLN A 98 -12.27 5.55 11.70
N VAL A 99 -12.42 4.84 10.58
CA VAL A 99 -12.23 3.37 10.51
C VAL A 99 -10.85 2.95 10.03
N SER A 100 -10.13 3.84 9.37
CA SER A 100 -8.75 3.61 8.95
C SER A 100 -7.88 4.75 9.43
N SER A 101 -7.01 4.50 10.39
CA SER A 101 -6.24 5.52 11.10
C SER A 101 -4.72 5.35 11.03
N GLY A 102 -4.23 4.15 10.73
CA GLY A 102 -2.80 3.80 10.83
C GLY A 102 -1.98 3.99 9.56
N GLN A 103 -2.57 4.38 8.45
CA GLN A 103 -1.95 4.34 7.13
C GLN A 103 -1.25 5.67 6.77
N ASN A 104 -0.25 6.09 7.57
CA ASN A 104 0.48 7.33 7.33
C ASN A 104 1.51 7.26 6.20
N GLU A 105 2.01 6.08 5.88
CA GLU A 105 2.94 5.80 4.80
C GLU A 105 2.29 4.79 3.83
N TYR A 106 1.11 5.17 3.33
CA TYR A 106 0.29 4.28 2.50
C TYR A 106 1.05 3.76 1.28
N ASN A 107 1.76 4.64 0.56
CA ASN A 107 2.56 4.26 -0.61
C ASN A 107 3.65 3.23 -0.27
N SER A 108 4.37 3.42 0.83
CA SER A 108 5.41 2.48 1.29
C SER A 108 4.81 1.13 1.68
N MET A 109 3.71 1.16 2.43
CA MET A 109 2.95 -0.04 2.81
C MET A 109 2.40 -0.76 1.59
N ALA A 110 1.75 -0.05 0.67
CA ALA A 110 1.20 -0.62 -0.56
C ALA A 110 2.29 -1.27 -1.42
N ARG A 111 3.48 -0.65 -1.50
CA ARG A 111 4.64 -1.20 -2.21
C ARG A 111 5.11 -2.50 -1.59
N LEU A 112 5.29 -2.55 -0.27
CA LEU A 112 5.72 -3.77 0.43
C LEU A 112 4.71 -4.91 0.25
N ILE A 113 3.42 -4.61 0.33
CA ILE A 113 2.37 -5.60 0.07
C ILE A 113 2.43 -6.10 -1.38
N LYS A 114 2.60 -5.20 -2.36
CA LYS A 114 2.70 -5.56 -3.77
C LYS A 114 3.89 -6.46 -4.06
N ILE A 115 5.06 -6.17 -3.51
CA ILE A 115 6.26 -7.00 -3.66
C ILE A 115 5.95 -8.46 -3.27
N GLY A 116 5.18 -8.67 -2.22
CA GLY A 116 4.84 -10.01 -1.73
C GLY A 116 3.65 -10.69 -2.43
N LYS A 117 2.67 -9.92 -2.88
CA LYS A 117 1.37 -10.46 -3.35
C LYS A 117 1.13 -10.41 -4.85
N CYS A 118 1.80 -9.52 -5.58
CA CYS A 118 1.44 -9.27 -6.97
C CYS A 118 2.11 -10.21 -7.97
N SER A 119 1.32 -10.69 -8.92
CA SER A 119 1.83 -11.30 -10.14
C SER A 119 2.19 -10.24 -11.18
N ASN A 120 3.10 -10.55 -12.11
CA ASN A 120 3.49 -9.65 -13.19
C ASN A 120 2.30 -9.18 -14.04
N ASP A 121 1.30 -10.04 -14.24
CA ASP A 121 0.14 -9.73 -15.09
C ASP A 121 -0.79 -8.67 -14.49
N ARG A 122 -0.83 -8.56 -13.17
CA ARG A 122 -1.61 -7.52 -12.50
C ARG A 122 -0.96 -6.15 -12.52
N ASN A 123 0.34 -6.08 -12.72
CA ASN A 123 1.10 -4.85 -12.55
C ASN A 123 1.03 -3.90 -13.77
N GLY A 124 0.77 -4.44 -14.98
CA GLY A 124 0.78 -3.65 -16.21
C GLY A 124 -0.48 -2.84 -16.46
N SER A 125 -1.64 -3.30 -15.97
CA SER A 125 -2.93 -2.80 -16.45
C SER A 125 -3.79 -2.07 -15.42
N TYR A 126 -3.49 -2.17 -14.13
CA TYR A 126 -4.43 -1.69 -13.10
C TYR A 126 -4.33 -0.21 -12.75
N ASN A 127 -3.15 0.37 -12.78
CA ASN A 127 -2.93 1.70 -12.23
C ASN A 127 -2.59 2.77 -13.26
N GLN A 128 -2.45 2.40 -14.52
CA GLN A 128 -2.12 3.35 -15.57
C GLN A 128 -3.08 3.25 -16.74
N LEU A 129 -3.73 4.35 -17.06
CA LEU A 129 -4.59 4.47 -18.24
C LEU A 129 -3.78 4.82 -19.50
N THR A 130 -2.57 5.31 -19.32
CA THR A 130 -1.64 5.61 -20.42
C THR A 130 -0.32 4.89 -20.16
N SER A 131 0.27 4.31 -21.21
CA SER A 131 1.58 3.71 -21.08
C SER A 131 2.57 4.77 -20.58
N ASN A 132 3.24 4.49 -19.49
CA ASN A 132 4.39 5.24 -19.04
C ASN A 132 5.58 4.95 -19.95
N SER A 133 5.49 5.28 -21.23
CA SER A 133 6.70 5.32 -22.03
C SER A 133 7.54 6.47 -21.50
N PHE A 134 8.38 6.18 -20.52
CA PHE A 134 9.39 7.10 -20.01
C PHE A 134 10.39 7.55 -21.08
N ILE A 135 10.39 6.86 -22.18
CA ILE A 135 11.37 7.00 -23.25
C ILE A 135 10.67 7.54 -24.48
N THR A 136 10.09 8.68 -24.40
CA THR A 136 9.89 9.48 -25.60
C THR A 136 11.02 10.48 -25.69
N ALA A 137 11.52 10.70 -26.90
CA ALA A 137 12.49 11.75 -27.21
C ALA A 137 11.94 13.17 -26.94
N ASP A 138 10.81 13.25 -26.23
CA ASP A 138 10.16 14.50 -25.86
C ASP A 138 10.86 15.06 -24.62
N SER A 139 11.56 16.16 -24.80
CA SER A 139 12.27 16.92 -23.79
C SER A 139 11.33 17.70 -22.85
N LYS A 140 10.12 17.21 -22.58
CA LYS A 140 9.13 17.85 -21.71
C LYS A 140 8.83 17.02 -20.48
N ALA A 141 8.40 17.70 -19.43
CA ALA A 141 7.87 17.05 -18.25
C ALA A 141 6.62 16.20 -18.59
N GLN A 142 6.45 15.10 -17.90
CA GLN A 142 5.38 14.15 -18.22
C GLN A 142 4.00 14.64 -17.79
N VAL A 143 3.01 14.35 -18.63
CA VAL A 143 1.59 14.42 -18.27
C VAL A 143 1.02 13.01 -18.37
N ALA A 144 0.42 12.50 -17.30
CA ALA A 144 -0.10 11.13 -17.27
C ALA A 144 -1.51 11.08 -16.68
N ASN A 145 -2.39 10.28 -17.29
CA ASN A 145 -3.69 9.92 -16.71
C ASN A 145 -3.54 8.62 -15.95
N LEU A 146 -3.87 8.65 -14.67
CA LEU A 146 -3.68 7.55 -13.74
C LEU A 146 -5.01 7.10 -13.13
N CYS A 147 -5.07 5.83 -12.74
CA CYS A 147 -6.19 5.26 -12.03
C CYS A 147 -5.67 4.36 -10.92
N ILE A 148 -6.14 4.57 -9.69
CA ILE A 148 -5.94 3.64 -8.60
C ILE A 148 -7.24 2.88 -8.40
N SER A 149 -7.21 1.56 -8.59
CA SER A 149 -8.35 0.67 -8.43
C SER A 149 -8.09 -0.45 -7.41
N GLU A 150 -6.83 -0.66 -7.05
CA GLU A 150 -6.43 -1.59 -6.01
C GLU A 150 -6.03 -0.83 -4.75
N TRP A 151 -6.76 -1.08 -3.68
CA TRP A 151 -6.53 -0.47 -2.38
C TRP A 151 -6.16 -1.53 -1.36
N ASN A 152 -5.50 -1.11 -0.29
CA ASN A 152 -5.22 -1.96 0.86
C ASN A 152 -5.98 -1.41 2.07
N GLY A 153 -6.33 -2.29 3.00
CA GLY A 153 -7.07 -1.91 4.19
C GLY A 153 -8.59 -1.89 3.98
N PHE A 154 -9.30 -1.04 4.69
CA PHE A 154 -10.77 -1.05 4.75
C PHE A 154 -11.45 -1.06 3.37
N LEU A 155 -10.93 -0.34 2.39
CA LEU A 155 -11.56 -0.21 1.06
C LEU A 155 -11.58 -1.52 0.26
N ASN A 156 -10.60 -2.40 0.45
CA ASN A 156 -10.48 -3.64 -0.34
C ASN A 156 -10.53 -4.92 0.48
N ASP A 157 -10.05 -4.86 1.72
CA ASP A 157 -9.86 -6.04 2.56
C ASP A 157 -10.99 -6.24 3.57
N LEU A 158 -12.17 -5.67 3.31
CA LEU A 158 -13.37 -5.90 4.08
C LEU A 158 -13.87 -7.34 3.89
N SER A 159 -14.26 -8.01 4.95
CA SER A 159 -14.77 -9.39 4.93
C SER A 159 -16.03 -9.56 4.09
N THR A 160 -16.85 -8.50 3.99
CA THR A 160 -17.99 -8.43 3.09
C THR A 160 -17.69 -7.44 1.98
N ARG A 161 -17.95 -7.86 0.76
CA ARG A 161 -17.78 -7.00 -0.41
C ARG A 161 -18.71 -5.78 -0.39
N PHE A 162 -19.90 -5.97 0.12
CA PHE A 162 -20.97 -4.97 0.08
C PHE A 162 -21.18 -4.36 1.46
N LEU A 163 -21.29 -3.04 1.49
CA LEU A 163 -21.46 -2.27 2.70
C LEU A 163 -22.85 -1.63 2.72
N PRO A 164 -23.73 -1.95 3.71
CA PRO A 164 -25.06 -1.39 3.81
C PRO A 164 -25.00 0.04 4.41
N THR A 165 -24.75 1.05 3.59
CA THR A 165 -24.60 2.44 4.06
C THR A 165 -25.89 3.05 4.57
N SER A 166 -27.05 2.48 4.20
CA SER A 166 -28.34 2.84 4.81
C SER A 166 -28.36 2.65 6.33
N LEU A 167 -27.63 1.67 6.85
CA LEU A 167 -27.50 1.39 8.28
C LEU A 167 -26.35 2.11 8.96
N MET A 168 -25.36 2.58 8.20
CA MET A 168 -24.12 3.15 8.75
C MET A 168 -23.96 4.63 8.52
N GLY A 169 -24.62 5.18 7.50
CA GLY A 169 -24.48 6.59 7.12
C GLY A 169 -23.43 6.82 6.04
N GLN A 170 -23.01 8.07 5.91
CA GLN A 170 -22.13 8.53 4.86
C GLN A 170 -20.71 7.98 5.00
N ILE A 171 -20.10 7.63 3.86
CA ILE A 171 -18.67 7.31 3.77
C ILE A 171 -17.90 8.54 3.29
N GLN A 172 -16.86 8.89 4.02
CA GLN A 172 -15.91 9.91 3.61
C GLN A 172 -14.53 9.27 3.45
N VAL A 173 -13.91 9.50 2.31
CA VAL A 173 -12.52 9.08 2.03
C VAL A 173 -11.67 10.33 1.88
N ARG A 174 -10.55 10.38 2.60
CA ARG A 174 -9.56 11.44 2.51
C ARG A 174 -8.24 10.87 2.02
N ILE A 175 -7.70 11.45 0.96
CA ILE A 175 -6.42 11.07 0.36
C ILE A 175 -5.47 12.24 0.49
N THR A 176 -4.37 12.06 1.22
CA THR A 176 -3.28 13.03 1.26
C THR A 176 -2.28 12.66 0.17
N LEU A 177 -1.98 13.61 -0.70
CA LEU A 177 -1.00 13.42 -1.78
C LEU A 177 0.42 13.38 -1.22
N ALA A 178 1.26 12.55 -1.84
CA ALA A 178 2.67 12.41 -1.49
C ALA A 178 3.48 13.67 -1.82
N ASN A 179 4.66 13.80 -1.23
CA ASN A 179 5.57 14.89 -1.55
C ASN A 179 6.20 14.72 -2.96
N ASN A 180 6.90 15.75 -3.46
CA ASN A 180 7.51 15.73 -4.78
C ASN A 180 8.65 14.71 -4.93
N ALA A 181 9.16 14.12 -3.84
CA ALA A 181 10.21 13.12 -3.87
C ALA A 181 9.80 11.80 -4.56
N VAL A 182 8.51 11.60 -4.79
CA VAL A 182 8.01 10.45 -5.55
C VAL A 182 8.27 10.53 -7.06
N LEU A 183 8.62 11.71 -7.55
CA LEU A 183 8.94 11.89 -8.96
C LEU A 183 10.31 11.30 -9.31
N VAL A 184 10.41 10.79 -10.52
CA VAL A 184 11.63 10.19 -11.06
C VAL A 184 12.31 11.20 -12.01
N PRO A 185 13.59 11.55 -11.73
CA PRO A 185 14.35 12.42 -12.66
C PRO A 185 14.75 11.64 -13.90
N ALA A 186 14.55 12.23 -15.07
CA ALA A 186 15.01 11.72 -16.35
C ALA A 186 15.89 12.75 -17.05
N THR A 187 16.95 12.30 -17.70
CA THR A 187 17.88 13.15 -18.46
C THR A 187 17.86 12.75 -19.92
N VAL A 188 18.18 13.68 -20.82
CA VAL A 188 18.37 13.39 -22.23
C VAL A 188 19.85 13.09 -22.47
N VAL A 189 20.15 11.88 -22.90
CA VAL A 189 21.49 11.47 -23.28
C VAL A 189 21.49 11.10 -24.76
N ALA A 190 22.24 11.83 -25.55
CA ALA A 190 22.44 11.57 -27.01
C ALA A 190 21.12 11.37 -27.80
N GLY A 191 20.09 12.20 -27.52
CA GLY A 191 18.81 12.15 -28.23
C GLY A 191 17.79 11.16 -27.66
N ASN A 192 18.15 10.39 -26.66
CA ASN A 192 17.24 9.49 -25.94
C ASN A 192 17.05 9.96 -24.51
N ALA A 193 15.80 10.06 -24.04
CA ALA A 193 15.53 10.27 -22.63
C ALA A 193 15.85 8.98 -21.87
N GLY A 194 16.74 9.08 -20.89
CA GLY A 194 17.12 7.97 -20.01
C GLY A 194 16.92 8.32 -18.55
N ILE A 195 16.77 7.33 -17.71
CA ILE A 195 16.76 7.53 -16.26
C ILE A 195 18.16 7.25 -15.73
N PRO A 196 18.84 8.29 -15.24
CA PRO A 196 20.23 8.15 -14.79
C PRO A 196 20.27 7.44 -13.42
N THR A 197 21.30 6.65 -13.22
CA THR A 197 21.66 6.10 -11.90
C THR A 197 22.44 7.11 -11.04
N SER A 198 22.97 8.16 -11.66
CA SER A 198 23.65 9.27 -11.01
C SER A 198 23.37 10.57 -11.73
N LEU A 199 23.36 11.68 -11.02
CA LEU A 199 23.15 13.02 -11.55
C LEU A 199 24.41 13.87 -11.34
N THR A 200 24.71 14.75 -12.33
CA THR A 200 25.73 15.80 -12.17
C THR A 200 25.25 16.86 -11.18
N ALA A 201 26.17 17.72 -10.70
CA ALA A 201 25.81 18.80 -9.78
C ALA A 201 24.74 19.75 -10.36
N GLY A 202 24.83 20.09 -11.65
CA GLY A 202 23.81 20.91 -12.34
C GLY A 202 22.46 20.19 -12.44
N GLN A 203 22.46 18.91 -12.76
CA GLN A 203 21.27 18.09 -12.80
C GLN A 203 20.60 17.93 -11.44
N ILE A 204 21.38 17.78 -10.35
CA ILE A 204 20.85 17.75 -8.98
C ILE A 204 20.09 19.03 -8.65
N THR A 205 20.66 20.20 -9.03
CA THR A 205 20.01 21.49 -8.82
C THR A 205 18.68 21.59 -9.55
N ASN A 206 18.61 21.16 -10.80
CA ASN A 206 17.39 21.15 -11.58
C ASN A 206 16.40 20.11 -11.08
N ALA A 207 16.84 18.91 -10.72
CA ALA A 207 15.99 17.85 -10.18
C ALA A 207 15.32 18.25 -8.87
N ALA A 208 15.97 19.06 -8.04
CA ALA A 208 15.41 19.57 -6.79
C ALA A 208 14.18 20.49 -7.00
N THR A 209 13.99 21.04 -8.22
CA THR A 209 12.83 21.88 -8.56
C THR A 209 11.63 21.09 -9.09
N MET A 210 11.73 19.77 -9.23
CA MET A 210 10.63 18.94 -9.71
C MET A 210 9.41 19.04 -8.78
N SER A 211 8.26 19.18 -9.40
CA SER A 211 6.98 19.24 -8.72
C SER A 211 5.89 18.61 -9.57
N TYR A 212 4.75 18.33 -8.99
CA TYR A 212 3.58 17.87 -9.72
C TYR A 212 2.31 18.54 -9.21
N THR A 213 1.33 18.56 -10.09
CA THR A 213 -0.04 18.91 -9.76
C THR A 213 -0.97 17.81 -10.23
N VAL A 214 -2.06 17.65 -9.51
CA VAL A 214 -3.10 16.68 -9.83
C VAL A 214 -4.36 17.44 -10.19
N ASP A 215 -4.91 17.17 -11.36
CA ASP A 215 -6.19 17.72 -11.81
C ASP A 215 -7.10 16.64 -12.40
N GLN A 216 -8.25 17.01 -12.94
CA GLN A 216 -9.26 16.11 -13.51
C GLN A 216 -9.63 14.96 -12.54
N ILE A 217 -9.74 15.30 -11.27
CA ILE A 217 -10.00 14.37 -10.18
C ILE A 217 -11.42 13.82 -10.32
N ARG A 218 -11.52 12.48 -10.34
CA ARG A 218 -12.79 11.77 -10.35
C ARG A 218 -12.72 10.54 -9.48
N PHE A 219 -13.72 10.36 -8.64
CA PHE A 219 -13.90 9.16 -7.85
C PHE A 219 -15.10 8.38 -8.37
N SER A 220 -15.04 7.07 -8.34
CA SER A 220 -16.18 6.23 -8.66
C SER A 220 -16.30 5.04 -7.73
N ILE A 221 -17.53 4.65 -7.43
CA ILE A 221 -17.86 3.47 -6.67
C ILE A 221 -19.18 2.89 -7.21
N ASP A 222 -19.29 1.57 -7.26
CA ASP A 222 -20.52 0.93 -7.69
C ASP A 222 -21.50 0.81 -6.50
N ALA A 223 -22.72 1.21 -6.72
CA ALA A 223 -23.81 1.10 -5.77
C ALA A 223 -24.85 0.10 -6.30
N ILE A 224 -25.49 -0.62 -5.38
CA ILE A 224 -26.55 -1.57 -5.68
C ILE A 224 -27.81 -1.10 -4.99
N SER A 225 -28.84 -0.86 -5.78
CA SER A 225 -30.18 -0.58 -5.28
C SER A 225 -30.89 -1.90 -4.99
N VAL A 226 -31.38 -2.06 -3.78
CA VAL A 226 -32.13 -3.23 -3.34
C VAL A 226 -33.59 -2.85 -3.03
N CYS A 227 -34.47 -3.82 -2.99
CA CYS A 227 -35.85 -3.57 -2.64
C CYS A 227 -36.01 -3.22 -1.14
N PRO A 228 -37.07 -2.51 -0.72
CA PRO A 228 -37.29 -2.17 0.68
C PRO A 228 -37.30 -3.37 1.62
N ALA A 229 -37.84 -4.52 1.17
CA ALA A 229 -37.88 -5.75 1.96
C ALA A 229 -36.50 -6.25 2.40
N TYR A 230 -35.45 -6.04 1.57
CA TYR A 230 -34.08 -6.36 1.96
C TYR A 230 -33.58 -5.46 3.11
N ASN A 231 -33.84 -4.16 3.03
CA ASN A 231 -33.47 -3.23 4.09
C ASN A 231 -34.22 -3.51 5.41
N GLU A 232 -35.50 -3.89 5.31
CA GLU A 232 -36.28 -4.34 6.47
C GLU A 232 -35.70 -5.60 7.11
N MET A 233 -35.34 -6.59 6.29
CA MET A 233 -34.71 -7.81 6.75
C MET A 233 -33.39 -7.52 7.48
N LEU A 234 -32.52 -6.64 6.93
CA LEU A 234 -31.28 -6.24 7.59
C LEU A 234 -31.54 -5.49 8.91
N SER A 235 -32.55 -4.62 8.94
CA SER A 235 -32.94 -3.89 10.15
C SER A 235 -33.48 -4.82 11.23
N GLN A 236 -34.27 -5.82 10.84
CA GLN A 236 -34.79 -6.85 11.75
C GLN A 236 -33.65 -7.72 12.31
N GLN A 237 -32.69 -8.11 11.47
CA GLN A 237 -31.50 -8.83 11.94
C GLN A 237 -30.69 -8.00 12.93
N LEU A 238 -30.45 -6.72 12.62
CA LEU A 238 -29.75 -5.81 13.52
C LEU A 238 -30.48 -5.69 14.86
N SER A 239 -31.83 -5.56 14.83
CA SER A 239 -32.63 -5.48 16.04
C SER A 239 -32.63 -6.79 16.85
N ARG A 240 -32.55 -7.91 16.19
CA ARG A 240 -32.52 -9.25 16.82
C ARG A 240 -31.14 -9.60 17.41
N GLU A 241 -30.08 -9.29 16.69
CA GLU A 241 -28.70 -9.63 17.11
C GLU A 241 -28.03 -8.50 17.90
N GLY A 242 -28.56 -7.30 17.85
CA GLY A 242 -28.05 -6.09 18.51
C GLY A 242 -26.84 -5.47 17.81
N LEU A 243 -26.00 -6.27 17.14
CA LEU A 243 -24.76 -5.83 16.50
C LEU A 243 -24.49 -6.64 15.22
N LEU A 244 -24.14 -5.95 14.14
CA LEU A 244 -23.50 -6.57 12.98
C LEU A 244 -21.98 -6.38 13.08
N LYS A 245 -21.23 -7.44 12.80
CA LYS A 245 -19.76 -7.43 12.92
C LYS A 245 -19.14 -7.66 11.53
N LEU A 246 -18.25 -6.76 11.14
CA LEU A 246 -17.52 -6.82 9.88
C LEU A 246 -16.02 -6.79 10.17
N ASN A 247 -15.28 -7.79 9.73
CA ASN A 247 -13.83 -7.80 9.86
C ASN A 247 -13.19 -7.14 8.64
N TYR A 248 -12.08 -6.45 8.84
CA TYR A 248 -11.29 -5.83 7.78
C TYR A 248 -9.82 -5.78 8.16
N LYS A 249 -8.95 -5.64 7.16
CA LYS A 249 -7.51 -5.45 7.40
C LYS A 249 -7.21 -3.99 7.66
N GLU A 250 -6.37 -3.74 8.65
CA GLU A 250 -5.79 -2.44 8.95
C GLU A 250 -4.28 -2.57 9.00
N TYR A 251 -3.57 -1.54 8.57
CA TYR A 251 -2.12 -1.54 8.50
C TYR A 251 -1.54 -0.36 9.27
N TYR A 252 -0.43 -0.60 9.96
CA TYR A 252 0.30 0.41 10.71
C TYR A 252 1.74 0.44 10.24
N THR A 253 2.31 1.65 10.12
CA THR A 253 3.69 1.83 9.68
C THR A 253 4.50 2.47 10.78
N PHE A 254 5.63 1.87 11.11
CA PHE A 254 6.58 2.33 12.12
C PHE A 254 7.92 2.61 11.46
N LEU A 255 8.45 3.81 11.69
CA LEU A 255 9.72 4.27 11.15
C LEU A 255 10.73 4.43 12.28
N ALA A 256 11.94 3.96 12.08
CA ALA A 256 13.06 4.18 12.98
C ALA A 256 14.27 4.67 12.20
N ALA A 257 14.97 5.66 12.76
CA ALA A 257 16.25 6.10 12.23
C ALA A 257 17.39 5.11 12.54
N ASN A 258 17.18 4.21 13.51
CA ASN A 258 18.13 3.16 13.81
C ASN A 258 17.95 2.00 12.81
N ILE A 259 19.02 1.73 12.07
CA ILE A 259 19.02 0.71 11.04
C ILE A 259 18.93 -0.69 11.64
N LEU A 260 19.62 -0.93 12.75
CA LEU A 260 19.80 -2.27 13.31
C LEU A 260 18.61 -2.75 14.13
N SER A 261 17.74 -1.84 14.57
CA SER A 261 16.62 -2.21 15.44
C SER A 261 15.47 -1.23 15.28
N ASN A 262 14.28 -1.76 15.07
CA ASN A 262 13.03 -1.01 15.14
C ASN A 262 12.16 -1.58 16.24
N ARG A 263 11.96 -0.80 17.30
CA ARG A 263 11.13 -1.17 18.45
C ARG A 263 9.81 -0.43 18.37
N PHE A 264 8.72 -1.17 18.39
CA PHE A 264 7.36 -0.60 18.32
C PHE A 264 6.41 -1.36 19.24
N ALA A 265 5.28 -0.74 19.54
CA ALA A 265 4.20 -1.34 20.30
C ALA A 265 2.88 -1.09 19.60
N LEU A 266 2.05 -2.10 19.54
CA LEU A 266 0.70 -2.02 18.97
C LEU A 266 -0.24 -2.89 19.80
N ALA A 267 -1.32 -2.29 20.29
CA ALA A 267 -2.39 -3.00 20.97
C ALA A 267 -3.47 -3.41 19.95
N SER A 268 -3.51 -4.67 19.62
CA SER A 268 -4.49 -5.23 18.69
C SER A 268 -4.95 -6.61 19.16
N THR A 269 -6.17 -6.96 18.83
CA THR A 269 -6.72 -8.28 19.09
C THR A 269 -6.24 -9.33 18.12
N SER A 270 -5.75 -8.93 16.94
CA SER A 270 -5.23 -9.85 15.93
C SER A 270 -4.17 -9.14 15.07
N ILE A 271 -2.90 -9.39 15.38
CA ILE A 271 -1.79 -9.02 14.52
C ILE A 271 -1.52 -10.18 13.58
N ASP A 272 -1.71 -9.96 12.29
CA ASP A 272 -1.66 -11.02 11.28
C ASP A 272 -0.27 -11.21 10.71
N GLY A 273 0.48 -10.12 10.57
CA GLY A 273 1.83 -10.17 10.05
C GLY A 273 2.60 -8.88 10.25
N ILE A 274 3.91 -9.00 10.18
CA ILE A 274 4.87 -7.91 10.34
C ILE A 274 5.84 -7.98 9.17
N TRP A 275 6.12 -6.87 8.53
CA TRP A 275 7.07 -6.76 7.43
C TRP A 275 8.09 -5.69 7.73
N GLY A 276 9.35 -6.11 7.85
CA GLY A 276 10.48 -5.21 8.02
C GLY A 276 11.17 -4.91 6.70
N SER A 277 11.61 -3.68 6.49
CA SER A 277 12.40 -3.28 5.35
C SER A 277 13.30 -2.09 5.66
N LEU A 278 14.25 -1.82 4.75
CA LEU A 278 15.14 -0.68 4.83
C LEU A 278 14.98 0.21 3.60
N ARG A 279 15.10 1.51 3.79
CA ARG A 279 15.12 2.48 2.69
C ARG A 279 16.18 3.55 2.91
N PRO A 280 16.69 4.20 1.85
CA PRO A 280 17.64 5.29 1.99
C PRO A 280 17.12 6.39 2.94
N ALA A 281 17.97 6.99 3.78
CA ALA A 281 17.53 8.02 4.71
C ALA A 281 17.07 9.30 4.01
N ASP A 282 17.58 9.54 2.81
CA ASP A 282 17.20 10.67 1.95
C ASP A 282 16.03 10.38 1.00
N TYR A 283 15.26 9.33 1.30
CA TYR A 283 14.11 8.91 0.49
C TYR A 283 13.09 10.04 0.22
N SER A 284 12.97 10.98 1.14
CA SER A 284 12.05 12.11 1.03
C SER A 284 12.64 13.33 0.31
N ALA A 285 13.91 13.29 -0.10
CA ALA A 285 14.53 14.38 -0.84
C ALA A 285 14.13 14.35 -2.31
N VAL A 286 13.72 15.51 -2.84
CA VAL A 286 13.32 15.67 -4.24
C VAL A 286 14.53 15.51 -5.16
N GLY A 287 14.33 14.89 -6.32
CA GLY A 287 15.34 14.79 -7.37
C GLY A 287 16.42 13.74 -7.15
N LYS A 288 16.20 12.78 -6.28
CA LYS A 288 17.11 11.64 -6.16
C LYS A 288 16.99 10.71 -7.37
N PRO A 289 18.13 10.15 -7.85
CA PRO A 289 18.11 9.17 -8.93
C PRO A 289 17.20 7.97 -8.60
N ALA A 290 16.62 7.41 -9.63
CA ALA A 290 15.83 6.19 -9.49
C ALA A 290 16.73 4.98 -9.27
N THR A 291 16.22 4.00 -8.56
CA THR A 291 16.88 2.70 -8.39
C THR A 291 16.71 1.88 -9.66
N ALA A 292 17.83 1.42 -10.22
CA ALA A 292 17.86 0.60 -11.43
C ALA A 292 17.48 -0.85 -11.13
N VAL A 293 16.21 -1.12 -10.84
CA VAL A 293 15.65 -2.46 -10.69
C VAL A 293 14.44 -2.61 -11.61
N PRO A 294 14.06 -3.83 -12.03
CA PRO A 294 12.82 -4.03 -12.75
C PRO A 294 11.65 -3.45 -11.98
N ALA A 295 10.94 -2.54 -12.61
CA ALA A 295 9.73 -1.96 -12.06
C ALA A 295 8.54 -2.91 -12.23
N PHE A 296 7.43 -2.65 -11.54
CA PHE A 296 6.18 -3.40 -11.73
C PHE A 296 5.59 -3.24 -13.12
N ASN A 297 5.89 -2.14 -13.81
CA ASN A 297 5.49 -1.92 -15.19
C ASN A 297 6.71 -1.97 -16.11
N SER A 298 6.57 -2.60 -17.27
CA SER A 298 7.59 -2.57 -18.28
C SER A 298 7.89 -1.12 -18.69
N GLY A 299 9.14 -0.69 -18.54
CA GLY A 299 9.59 0.68 -18.83
C GLY A 299 9.40 1.68 -17.67
N GLY A 300 8.91 1.26 -16.50
CA GLY A 300 8.87 2.08 -15.30
C GLY A 300 10.14 1.97 -14.45
N TYR A 301 10.30 2.86 -13.50
CA TYR A 301 11.42 2.87 -12.57
C TYR A 301 10.94 3.07 -11.14
N VAL A 302 11.62 2.40 -10.21
CA VAL A 302 11.36 2.56 -8.79
C VAL A 302 11.98 3.88 -8.34
N CYS A 303 11.15 4.81 -7.88
CA CYS A 303 11.65 6.05 -7.32
C CYS A 303 12.43 5.79 -6.01
N ASN A 304 13.37 6.66 -5.68
CA ASN A 304 14.20 6.52 -4.46
C ASN A 304 13.35 6.41 -3.20
N TYR A 305 12.18 7.06 -3.19
CA TYR A 305 11.22 7.02 -2.07
C TYR A 305 10.76 5.59 -1.73
N LEU A 306 10.61 4.72 -2.73
CA LEU A 306 10.12 3.34 -2.60
C LEU A 306 11.18 2.28 -2.91
N ALA A 307 12.44 2.67 -2.97
CA ALA A 307 13.55 1.74 -3.17
C ALA A 307 13.90 1.07 -1.83
N PHE A 308 13.29 -0.06 -1.57
CA PHE A 308 13.59 -0.89 -0.40
C PHE A 308 14.85 -1.70 -0.64
N GLN A 309 15.92 -1.38 0.08
CA GLN A 309 17.24 -1.92 -0.15
C GLN A 309 17.77 -2.63 1.08
N CYS A 310 18.48 -3.72 0.85
CA CYS A 310 19.33 -4.34 1.83
C CYS A 310 20.78 -4.03 1.44
N PHE A 311 21.50 -3.36 2.31
CA PHE A 311 22.91 -3.05 2.08
C PHE A 311 23.77 -4.27 2.40
N ASP A 312 23.83 -5.18 1.46
CA ASP A 312 24.78 -6.27 1.52
C ASP A 312 25.86 -6.02 0.46
N PRO A 313 27.12 -5.82 0.86
CA PRO A 313 28.22 -5.55 -0.05
C PRO A 313 28.64 -6.77 -0.88
N ASP A 314 27.89 -7.87 -0.76
CA ASP A 314 28.15 -9.08 -1.54
C ASP A 314 27.94 -8.80 -3.04
N THR A 315 28.93 -8.10 -3.61
CA THR A 315 29.03 -7.81 -5.04
C THR A 315 29.67 -8.96 -5.79
N ASP A 316 30.19 -9.97 -5.07
CA ASP A 316 30.92 -11.07 -5.66
C ASP A 316 30.04 -12.33 -5.72
N VAL A 317 29.79 -12.76 -6.95
CA VAL A 317 29.06 -14.01 -7.27
C VAL A 317 29.80 -15.25 -6.74
N SER A 318 31.07 -15.10 -6.37
CA SER A 318 31.95 -16.18 -5.92
C SER A 318 31.91 -16.40 -4.40
N THR A 319 31.40 -15.46 -3.61
CA THR A 319 31.25 -15.58 -2.14
C THR A 319 29.77 -15.46 -1.75
N PRO A 320 29.06 -16.59 -1.66
CA PRO A 320 27.60 -16.57 -1.53
C PRO A 320 27.08 -16.28 -0.11
N VAL A 321 27.87 -15.86 0.82
CA VAL A 321 27.45 -15.72 2.21
C VAL A 321 27.19 -14.25 2.57
N SER A 322 25.92 -13.87 2.55
CA SER A 322 25.48 -12.69 3.27
C SER A 322 25.62 -12.94 4.77
N ASN A 323 26.41 -12.14 5.44
CA ASN A 323 26.51 -12.20 6.90
C ASN A 323 25.35 -11.48 7.61
N LEU A 324 24.54 -10.73 6.86
CA LEU A 324 23.39 -10.04 7.41
C LEU A 324 22.30 -11.05 7.74
N THR A 325 21.91 -11.07 9.01
CA THR A 325 20.83 -11.90 9.52
C THR A 325 19.77 -11.04 10.18
N THR A 326 18.57 -11.55 10.24
CA THR A 326 17.41 -10.85 10.76
C THR A 326 16.63 -11.69 11.77
N GLN A 327 15.95 -11.05 12.70
CA GLN A 327 15.10 -11.72 13.67
C GLN A 327 14.06 -10.77 14.24
N PHE A 328 12.84 -11.25 14.38
CA PHE A 328 11.80 -10.56 15.14
C PHE A 328 11.79 -11.05 16.58
N SER A 329 11.37 -10.19 17.49
CA SER A 329 11.11 -10.53 18.87
C SER A 329 9.77 -9.93 19.29
N ILE A 330 8.93 -10.74 19.90
CA ILE A 330 7.66 -10.32 20.49
C ILE A 330 7.69 -10.70 21.97
N ASN A 331 7.67 -9.70 22.85
CA ASN A 331 7.77 -9.91 24.29
C ASN A 331 8.96 -10.80 24.70
N ASN A 332 10.12 -10.58 24.09
CA ASN A 332 11.35 -11.36 24.26
C ASN A 332 11.29 -12.80 23.72
N VAL A 333 10.22 -13.20 23.05
CA VAL A 333 10.17 -14.47 22.32
C VAL A 333 10.69 -14.21 20.90
N LEU A 334 11.75 -14.93 20.54
CA LEU A 334 12.41 -14.78 19.23
C LEU A 334 11.63 -15.54 18.14
N MET A 335 11.43 -14.89 17.00
CA MET A 335 10.68 -15.44 15.85
C MET A 335 11.41 -15.07 14.53
N PRO A 336 11.96 -16.03 13.81
CA PRO A 336 12.18 -17.43 14.20
C PRO A 336 13.17 -17.54 15.37
N GLN A 337 13.28 -18.73 15.97
CA GLN A 337 14.19 -18.97 17.09
C GLN A 337 15.68 -18.96 16.70
N TYR A 338 15.96 -18.96 15.41
CA TYR A 338 17.31 -18.83 14.85
C TYR A 338 17.46 -17.49 14.13
N LEU A 339 18.71 -17.05 13.96
CA LEU A 339 19.03 -15.88 13.14
C LEU A 339 18.79 -16.22 11.68
N GLN A 340 17.79 -15.59 11.08
CA GLN A 340 17.35 -15.87 9.72
C GLN A 340 18.29 -15.18 8.71
N PRO A 341 18.98 -15.93 7.84
CA PRO A 341 19.76 -15.34 6.75
C PRO A 341 18.84 -14.70 5.70
N LEU A 342 19.40 -13.83 4.87
CA LEU A 342 18.64 -13.12 3.84
C LEU A 342 18.02 -14.03 2.79
N GLU A 343 18.67 -15.13 2.48
CA GLU A 343 18.18 -16.15 1.54
C GLU A 343 16.88 -16.78 2.04
N ASP A 344 16.82 -17.10 3.33
CA ASP A 344 15.61 -17.64 3.95
C ASP A 344 14.51 -16.57 3.99
N ALA A 345 14.86 -15.31 4.28
CA ALA A 345 13.91 -14.22 4.24
C ALA A 345 13.33 -14.00 2.84
N MET A 346 14.16 -14.09 1.79
CA MET A 346 13.72 -14.02 0.40
C MET A 346 12.77 -15.17 0.04
N ALA A 347 13.08 -16.39 0.49
CA ALA A 347 12.20 -17.54 0.30
C ALA A 347 10.85 -17.34 1.02
N ASP A 348 10.90 -16.83 2.25
CA ASP A 348 9.69 -16.53 3.03
C ASP A 348 8.78 -15.50 2.37
N VAL A 349 9.32 -14.50 1.68
CA VAL A 349 8.52 -13.54 0.89
C VAL A 349 7.66 -14.27 -0.15
N ALA A 350 8.20 -15.28 -0.80
CA ALA A 350 7.47 -16.05 -1.80
C ALA A 350 6.38 -16.93 -1.19
N PHE A 351 6.59 -17.47 0.01
CA PHE A 351 5.70 -18.46 0.63
C PHE A 351 4.68 -17.87 1.60
N LYS A 352 5.03 -16.82 2.34
CA LYS A 352 4.22 -16.36 3.49
C LYS A 352 3.14 -15.34 3.16
N TRP A 353 3.06 -14.84 1.93
CA TRP A 353 2.03 -13.89 1.53
C TRP A 353 0.72 -14.57 1.07
N ASP A 354 0.28 -15.62 1.78
CA ASP A 354 -1.05 -16.24 1.61
C ASP A 354 -1.37 -16.68 0.17
N LYS A 355 -0.39 -17.27 -0.47
CA LYS A 355 -0.56 -17.87 -1.80
C LYS A 355 -0.75 -19.38 -1.72
N VAL A 356 -1.44 -19.87 -0.69
CA VAL A 356 -1.83 -21.27 -0.63
C VAL A 356 -2.75 -21.57 -1.81
N GLY A 357 -2.21 -22.20 -2.84
CA GLY A 357 -2.93 -22.63 -4.03
C GLY A 357 -2.71 -21.82 -5.30
N GLN A 358 -2.04 -20.68 -5.27
CA GLN A 358 -1.59 -20.00 -6.47
C GLN A 358 -0.07 -20.10 -6.57
N MET A 359 0.40 -21.16 -7.21
CA MET A 359 1.77 -21.21 -7.71
C MET A 359 2.07 -19.89 -8.42
N ALA A 360 3.21 -19.34 -8.11
CA ALA A 360 3.74 -18.06 -8.56
C ALA A 360 3.98 -17.93 -10.07
N GLU A 361 3.00 -18.22 -10.89
CA GLU A 361 3.02 -17.76 -12.25
C GLU A 361 2.84 -16.25 -12.23
N GLY A 362 3.95 -15.52 -12.35
CA GLY A 362 3.96 -14.08 -12.52
C GLY A 362 4.31 -13.24 -11.30
N ILE A 363 4.92 -13.77 -10.25
CA ILE A 363 5.70 -12.95 -9.32
C ILE A 363 6.80 -12.27 -10.13
N ILE A 364 7.05 -11.00 -9.87
CA ILE A 364 8.25 -10.33 -10.38
C ILE A 364 9.41 -11.28 -10.11
N PRO A 365 10.11 -11.76 -11.15
CA PRO A 365 11.23 -12.67 -10.93
C PRO A 365 12.29 -11.90 -10.17
N THR A 366 12.21 -12.00 -8.86
CA THR A 366 13.13 -11.30 -7.98
C THR A 366 14.38 -12.13 -7.94
N THR A 367 15.37 -11.76 -8.74
CA THR A 367 16.72 -12.28 -8.57
C THR A 367 17.21 -11.82 -7.19
N ARG A 368 18.20 -12.53 -6.64
CA ARG A 368 18.86 -12.13 -5.38
C ARG A 368 19.35 -10.67 -5.44
N ALA A 369 19.89 -10.25 -6.57
CA ALA A 369 20.34 -8.89 -6.80
C ALA A 369 19.17 -7.89 -6.71
N ASN A 370 18.06 -8.14 -7.38
CA ASN A 370 16.88 -7.27 -7.34
C ASN A 370 16.23 -7.23 -5.95
N TYR A 371 16.20 -8.36 -5.24
CA TYR A 371 15.72 -8.41 -3.86
C TYR A 371 16.54 -7.49 -2.96
N LYS A 372 17.87 -7.49 -3.08
CA LYS A 372 18.76 -6.64 -2.30
C LYS A 372 18.64 -5.15 -2.65
N THR A 373 18.39 -4.82 -3.92
CA THR A 373 18.50 -3.44 -4.42
C THR A 373 17.19 -2.67 -4.51
N GLY A 374 16.05 -3.30 -4.47
CA GLY A 374 14.78 -2.58 -4.66
C GLY A 374 13.55 -3.26 -4.10
N TYR A 375 13.65 -4.52 -3.67
CA TYR A 375 12.53 -5.34 -3.23
C TYR A 375 12.75 -6.00 -1.88
N PHE A 376 13.67 -5.46 -1.08
CA PHE A 376 14.01 -6.02 0.21
C PHE A 376 12.84 -5.93 1.18
N GLN A 377 12.44 -7.05 1.72
CA GLN A 377 11.53 -7.16 2.85
C GLN A 377 11.72 -8.47 3.60
N VAL A 378 11.44 -8.45 4.88
CA VAL A 378 11.46 -9.61 5.76
C VAL A 378 10.07 -9.80 6.35
N PRO A 379 9.33 -10.87 6.00
CA PRO A 379 8.00 -11.12 6.51
C PRO A 379 8.02 -12.00 7.75
N LEU A 380 7.18 -11.67 8.72
CA LEU A 380 6.77 -12.56 9.82
C LEU A 380 5.26 -12.71 9.77
N VAL A 381 4.75 -13.91 9.53
CA VAL A 381 3.32 -14.22 9.48
C VAL A 381 2.88 -14.83 10.79
N LEU A 382 1.85 -14.29 11.39
CA LEU A 382 1.33 -14.65 12.72
C LEU A 382 -0.10 -15.19 12.69
N ASN A 383 -0.79 -15.02 11.55
CA ASN A 383 -2.16 -15.50 11.38
C ASN A 383 -2.19 -16.92 10.83
N HIS A 384 -3.29 -17.61 11.07
CA HIS A 384 -3.59 -18.85 10.39
C HIS A 384 -4.17 -18.55 9.00
N PRO A 385 -3.66 -19.15 7.92
CA PRO A 385 -4.24 -18.98 6.60
C PRO A 385 -5.66 -19.56 6.59
N SER A 386 -6.66 -18.72 6.29
CA SER A 386 -8.01 -19.19 6.05
C SER A 386 -8.17 -19.51 4.57
N GLY A 387 -8.49 -20.75 4.23
CA GLY A 387 -8.69 -21.18 2.85
C GLY A 387 -9.86 -20.52 2.12
N MET A 388 -10.58 -19.61 2.76
CA MET A 388 -11.76 -18.94 2.21
C MET A 388 -11.51 -17.46 1.82
N GLY A 389 -10.30 -16.94 1.96
CA GLY A 389 -10.01 -15.52 1.66
C GLY A 389 -10.75 -14.52 2.57
N LEU A 390 -11.27 -14.98 3.71
CA LEU A 390 -11.97 -14.17 4.70
C LEU A 390 -10.97 -13.58 5.69
N SER A 391 -11.23 -12.35 6.13
CA SER A 391 -10.46 -11.73 7.20
C SER A 391 -10.85 -12.36 8.53
N VAL A 392 -10.02 -13.30 9.00
CA VAL A 392 -10.21 -14.01 10.28
C VAL A 392 -9.33 -13.40 11.34
N ARG A 393 -9.85 -13.25 12.56
CA ARG A 393 -9.08 -12.80 13.73
C ARG A 393 -8.34 -14.00 14.35
N SER A 394 -7.29 -14.47 13.68
CA SER A 394 -6.48 -15.61 14.08
C SER A 394 -5.03 -15.25 14.41
N GLY A 395 -4.68 -13.97 14.33
CA GLY A 395 -3.34 -13.47 14.58
C GLY A 395 -2.96 -13.38 16.05
N TYR A 396 -1.79 -12.82 16.31
CA TYR A 396 -1.29 -12.62 17.66
C TYR A 396 -2.11 -11.55 18.40
N ASN A 397 -2.61 -11.87 19.59
CA ASN A 397 -3.34 -10.94 20.45
C ASN A 397 -2.36 -10.19 21.36
N SER A 398 -2.18 -8.90 21.11
CA SER A 398 -1.34 -8.02 21.93
C SER A 398 -2.13 -7.10 22.85
N ARG A 399 -3.45 -7.20 22.87
CA ARG A 399 -4.33 -6.36 23.69
C ARG A 399 -4.22 -6.72 25.18
N GLY A 400 -4.12 -5.72 26.02
CA GLY A 400 -4.03 -5.91 27.47
C GLY A 400 -2.66 -6.34 28.00
N VAL A 401 -1.71 -6.57 27.12
CA VAL A 401 -0.30 -6.80 27.43
C VAL A 401 0.49 -5.69 26.77
N ASN A 402 1.42 -5.06 27.51
CA ASN A 402 2.36 -4.11 26.90
C ASN A 402 3.33 -4.84 25.97
N SER A 403 2.81 -5.32 24.85
CA SER A 403 3.58 -6.10 23.90
C SER A 403 4.59 -5.19 23.22
N THR A 404 5.86 -5.45 23.47
CA THR A 404 6.96 -4.85 22.75
C THR A 404 7.36 -5.77 21.61
N MET A 405 7.35 -5.23 20.39
CA MET A 405 7.82 -5.91 19.21
C MET A 405 9.09 -5.24 18.74
N ILE A 406 10.06 -6.04 18.33
CA ILE A 406 11.35 -5.55 17.86
C ILE A 406 11.70 -6.32 16.61
N TRP A 407 12.10 -5.60 15.58
CA TRP A 407 12.78 -6.17 14.44
C TRP A 407 14.26 -5.82 14.50
N ASN A 408 15.10 -6.83 14.55
CA ASN A 408 16.55 -6.67 14.66
C ASN A 408 17.26 -7.17 13.40
N LEU A 409 18.32 -6.47 13.05
CA LEU A 409 19.31 -6.86 12.06
C LEU A 409 20.66 -7.07 12.75
N TYR A 410 21.32 -8.17 12.40
CA TYR A 410 22.61 -8.56 12.99
C TYR A 410 23.66 -8.72 11.91
N ASN A 411 24.93 -8.61 12.33
CA ASN A 411 26.10 -8.76 11.46
C ASN A 411 26.03 -7.89 10.19
N PRO A 412 25.76 -6.58 10.34
CA PRO A 412 25.82 -5.72 9.17
C PRO A 412 27.23 -5.73 8.60
N PRO A 413 27.38 -5.61 7.28
CA PRO A 413 28.68 -5.43 6.67
C PRO A 413 29.38 -4.20 7.27
N GLY A 414 30.69 -4.23 7.37
CA GLY A 414 31.49 -3.18 8.02
C GLY A 414 31.35 -1.78 7.41
N SER A 415 30.77 -1.68 6.24
CA SER A 415 30.45 -0.43 5.53
C SER A 415 28.95 -0.14 5.48
N PHE A 416 28.16 -0.65 6.43
CA PHE A 416 26.72 -0.37 6.47
C PHE A 416 26.51 1.14 6.58
N PRO A 417 25.91 1.80 5.58
CA PRO A 417 25.81 3.25 5.61
C PRO A 417 24.91 3.67 6.76
N ALA A 418 25.34 4.67 7.52
CA ALA A 418 24.51 5.33 8.53
C ALA A 418 23.27 6.04 7.94
N SER A 419 23.07 5.94 6.63
CA SER A 419 22.08 6.70 5.84
C SER A 419 20.88 5.88 5.41
N TYR A 420 20.45 4.90 6.20
CA TYR A 420 19.22 4.13 5.97
C TYR A 420 18.24 4.26 7.13
N ASN A 421 16.98 4.23 6.83
CA ASN A 421 15.88 4.15 7.79
C ASN A 421 15.26 2.76 7.78
N ASN A 422 14.91 2.29 8.95
CA ASN A 422 14.20 1.05 9.15
C ASN A 422 12.69 1.32 9.12
N ILE A 423 11.96 0.60 8.30
CA ILE A 423 10.51 0.68 8.18
C ILE A 423 9.89 -0.67 8.51
N VAL A 424 8.89 -0.66 9.37
CA VAL A 424 8.11 -1.85 9.71
C VAL A 424 6.66 -1.57 9.43
N VAL A 425 6.03 -2.47 8.70
CA VAL A 425 4.58 -2.46 8.46
C VAL A 425 3.96 -3.62 9.22
N VAL A 426 2.90 -3.34 9.95
CA VAL A 426 2.14 -4.34 10.73
C VAL A 426 0.72 -4.41 10.18
N GLY A 427 0.31 -5.58 9.75
CA GLY A 427 -1.06 -5.87 9.32
C GLY A 427 -1.86 -6.50 10.46
N THR A 428 -3.06 -5.99 10.69
CA THR A 428 -3.98 -6.46 11.72
C THR A 428 -5.35 -6.75 11.14
N THR A 429 -6.14 -7.56 11.82
CA THR A 429 -7.56 -7.70 11.53
C THR A 429 -8.38 -6.98 12.59
N ALA A 430 -8.94 -5.84 12.21
CA ALA A 430 -9.87 -5.07 13.01
C ALA A 430 -11.33 -5.51 12.76
N GLN A 431 -12.22 -5.19 13.68
CA GLN A 431 -13.65 -5.49 13.58
C GLN A 431 -14.48 -4.22 13.72
N LEU A 432 -15.24 -3.90 12.68
CA LEU A 432 -16.27 -2.87 12.72
C LEU A 432 -17.56 -3.48 13.29
N LYS A 433 -18.09 -2.86 14.33
CA LYS A 433 -19.35 -3.22 14.97
C LYS A 433 -20.38 -2.15 14.65
N ILE A 434 -21.48 -2.56 14.03
CA ILE A 434 -22.60 -1.69 13.65
C ILE A 434 -23.74 -2.01 14.59
N GLY A 435 -24.16 -1.03 15.38
CA GLY A 435 -25.27 -1.17 16.32
C GLY A 435 -26.53 -0.45 15.88
N ILE A 436 -27.57 -0.61 16.68
CA ILE A 436 -28.86 0.05 16.47
C ILE A 436 -28.69 1.57 16.50
N GLY A 437 -29.42 2.30 15.69
CA GLY A 437 -29.36 3.75 15.62
C GLY A 437 -28.11 4.30 14.94
N ARG A 438 -27.48 3.51 14.03
CA ARG A 438 -26.24 3.89 13.33
C ARG A 438 -25.03 4.07 14.26
N SER A 439 -25.06 3.44 15.42
CA SER A 439 -23.90 3.45 16.29
C SER A 439 -22.76 2.60 15.70
N LEU A 440 -21.55 3.14 15.70
CA LEU A 440 -20.37 2.46 15.16
C LEU A 440 -19.32 2.35 16.26
N ALA A 441 -18.72 1.19 16.38
CA ALA A 441 -17.59 0.94 17.25
C ALA A 441 -16.54 0.11 16.51
N ILE A 442 -15.28 0.35 16.79
CA ILE A 442 -14.17 -0.37 16.18
C ILE A 442 -13.40 -1.11 17.28
N ASP A 443 -13.11 -2.35 17.02
CA ASP A 443 -12.31 -3.20 17.87
C ASP A 443 -11.04 -3.58 17.09
N PHE A 444 -9.94 -2.93 17.47
CA PHE A 444 -8.61 -3.13 16.86
C PHE A 444 -7.87 -4.31 17.48
#